data_198d9cab63332db964584e92d468823d
#
_entry.id   198d9cab63332db964584e92d468823d
#
_cell.length_a   1.000
_cell.length_b   1.000
_cell.length_c   1.000
_cell.angle_alpha   90.00
_cell.angle_beta   90.00
_cell.angle_gamma   90.00
#
_symmetry.space_group_name_H-M   'P 1'
#
loop_
_entity.id
_entity.type
_entity.pdbx_description
1 polymer ?
#
loop_
_entity_poly.entity_id
_entity_poly.type
_entity_poly.pdbx_seq_one_letter_code
_entity_poly.pdbx_strand_id
1 'polypeptide(L)'
;ALSIPALKYGDFRAFFIKLDDPDKNWTDLANNGAVIIEGEMTAAAIEQIQNINPNVIFLDVNTNIRGCNIVRNDFIEATTNILDTLYEMGHRNIAYIGGKSAVVNLDGKIVLRKDDLREDGYIAWMKMHNLDQYCHIFTANWSADEALEATNQLLQLKDRPTAIVVTSDPMALGVYKALNDANVNITNDISVASFDDVEINRFLTPTLSSIDMNNEEMGKATIRFICFRQLTY
;
A
#
# COMPACT_ATOMS: atom_id res chain seq x y z
N ALA A 1 -0.21 5.12 -11.64
CA ALA A 1 0.91 4.93 -12.56
C ALA A 1 2.06 5.78 -12.06
N LEU A 2 3.12 5.15 -11.54
CA LEU A 2 4.36 5.81 -11.15
C LEU A 2 4.94 6.50 -12.40
N SER A 3 4.84 7.83 -12.47
CA SER A 3 5.61 8.60 -13.45
C SER A 3 7.04 8.68 -12.96
N ILE A 4 7.91 7.81 -13.46
CA ILE A 4 9.35 7.90 -13.19
C ILE A 4 9.84 9.14 -13.93
N PRO A 5 10.34 10.19 -13.25
CA PRO A 5 10.94 11.32 -13.93
C PRO A 5 12.11 10.81 -14.78
N ALA A 6 12.22 11.27 -16.02
CA ALA A 6 13.33 10.92 -16.90
C ALA A 6 14.65 11.28 -16.19
N LEU A 7 15.30 10.26 -15.63
CA LEU A 7 16.57 10.44 -14.95
C LEU A 7 17.65 10.77 -15.97
N LYS A 8 18.55 11.69 -15.62
CA LYS A 8 19.74 12.08 -16.41
C LYS A 8 20.80 10.95 -16.58
N TYR A 9 20.39 9.69 -16.52
CA TYR A 9 21.24 8.50 -16.57
C TYR A 9 21.03 7.66 -17.85
N GLY A 10 20.92 8.29 -19.00
CA GLY A 10 20.76 7.61 -20.29
C GLY A 10 19.29 7.50 -20.75
N ASP A 11 19.11 7.06 -22.01
CA ASP A 11 17.78 6.86 -22.61
C ASP A 11 17.15 5.56 -22.08
N PHE A 12 16.40 5.65 -20.99
CA PHE A 12 15.56 4.54 -20.53
C PHE A 12 14.22 4.58 -21.26
N ARG A 13 13.84 3.45 -21.86
CA ARG A 13 12.48 3.23 -22.34
C ARG A 13 11.77 2.29 -21.37
N ALA A 14 10.68 2.76 -20.77
CA ALA A 14 9.82 1.92 -19.93
C ALA A 14 8.62 1.44 -20.75
N PHE A 15 8.35 0.14 -20.69
CA PHE A 15 7.16 -0.48 -21.24
C PHE A 15 6.33 -1.01 -20.08
N PHE A 16 5.02 -0.72 -20.09
CA PHE A 16 4.10 -1.21 -19.07
C PHE A 16 3.33 -2.40 -19.63
N ILE A 17 3.37 -3.52 -18.92
CA ILE A 17 2.58 -4.71 -19.23
C ILE A 17 1.59 -4.88 -18.08
N LYS A 18 0.29 -4.86 -18.39
CA LYS A 18 -0.74 -5.23 -17.44
C LYS A 18 -0.85 -6.75 -17.36
N LEU A 19 -0.96 -7.29 -16.15
CA LEU A 19 -1.04 -8.74 -15.93
C LEU A 19 -2.33 -9.35 -16.53
N ASP A 20 -3.39 -8.56 -16.61
CA ASP A 20 -4.69 -8.96 -17.18
C ASP A 20 -4.80 -8.72 -18.70
N ASP A 21 -3.76 -8.20 -19.36
CA ASP A 21 -3.73 -8.02 -20.80
C ASP A 21 -3.69 -9.39 -21.51
N PRO A 22 -4.70 -9.77 -22.30
CA PRO A 22 -4.73 -11.04 -23.00
C PRO A 22 -3.67 -11.15 -24.11
N ASP A 23 -3.20 -10.02 -24.64
CA ASP A 23 -2.24 -9.95 -25.75
C ASP A 23 -0.79 -9.85 -25.25
N LYS A 24 -0.57 -9.90 -23.91
CA LYS A 24 0.78 -9.81 -23.33
C LYS A 24 1.68 -10.93 -23.82
N ASN A 25 2.89 -10.55 -24.22
CA ASN A 25 3.94 -11.49 -24.61
C ASN A 25 5.08 -11.47 -23.60
N TRP A 26 5.17 -12.49 -22.76
CA TRP A 26 6.21 -12.59 -21.74
C TRP A 26 7.61 -12.71 -22.33
N THR A 27 7.77 -13.21 -23.56
CA THR A 27 9.09 -13.33 -24.21
C THR A 27 9.73 -11.97 -24.49
N ASP A 28 8.94 -10.90 -24.57
CA ASP A 28 9.45 -9.54 -24.76
C ASP A 28 10.28 -9.08 -23.55
N LEU A 29 10.05 -9.66 -22.38
CA LEU A 29 10.86 -9.36 -21.18
C LEU A 29 12.32 -9.77 -21.34
N ALA A 30 12.64 -10.77 -22.17
CA ALA A 30 14.01 -11.24 -22.38
C ALA A 30 14.94 -10.16 -22.94
N ASN A 31 14.38 -9.21 -23.72
CA ASN A 31 15.13 -8.15 -24.37
C ASN A 31 15.24 -6.86 -23.55
N ASN A 32 14.68 -6.85 -22.34
CA ASN A 32 14.73 -5.68 -21.46
C ASN A 32 15.92 -5.77 -20.50
N GLY A 33 16.52 -4.61 -20.17
CA GLY A 33 17.64 -4.54 -19.23
C GLY A 33 17.26 -4.97 -17.80
N ALA A 34 16.00 -4.75 -17.41
CA ALA A 34 15.42 -5.21 -16.16
C ALA A 34 13.88 -5.31 -16.27
N VAL A 35 13.29 -6.09 -15.38
CA VAL A 35 11.84 -6.20 -15.18
C VAL A 35 11.50 -5.67 -13.79
N ILE A 36 10.59 -4.71 -13.73
CA ILE A 36 10.08 -4.17 -12.47
C ILE A 36 8.66 -4.71 -12.29
N ILE A 37 8.40 -5.33 -11.15
CA ILE A 37 7.09 -5.89 -10.80
C ILE A 37 6.57 -5.17 -9.56
N GLU A 38 5.38 -4.58 -9.67
CA GLU A 38 4.66 -4.00 -8.56
C GLU A 38 3.59 -5.00 -8.08
N GLY A 39 3.61 -5.31 -6.78
CA GLY A 39 2.67 -6.24 -6.16
C GLY A 39 3.15 -7.69 -6.07
N GLU A 40 2.34 -8.49 -5.39
CA GLU A 40 2.68 -9.87 -5.00
C GLU A 40 2.35 -10.89 -6.11
N MET A 41 3.27 -11.82 -6.34
CA MET A 41 3.08 -12.93 -7.27
C MET A 41 3.32 -14.28 -6.61
N THR A 42 2.77 -15.34 -7.21
CA THR A 42 3.08 -16.72 -6.78
C THR A 42 4.54 -17.07 -7.06
N ALA A 43 5.13 -17.94 -6.23
CA ALA A 43 6.52 -18.38 -6.43
C ALA A 43 6.75 -18.99 -7.83
N ALA A 44 5.78 -19.72 -8.37
CA ALA A 44 5.86 -20.28 -9.71
C ALA A 44 5.86 -19.20 -10.80
N ALA A 45 5.09 -18.14 -10.64
CA ALA A 45 5.08 -17.01 -11.57
C ALA A 45 6.41 -16.25 -11.54
N ILE A 46 6.95 -16.03 -10.33
CA ILE A 46 8.27 -15.40 -10.13
C ILE A 46 9.37 -16.21 -10.82
N GLU A 47 9.42 -17.51 -10.60
CA GLU A 47 10.41 -18.42 -11.21
C GLU A 47 10.34 -18.37 -12.74
N GLN A 48 9.14 -18.36 -13.31
CA GLN A 48 8.97 -18.25 -14.76
C GLN A 48 9.50 -16.92 -15.30
N ILE A 49 9.24 -15.80 -14.62
CA ILE A 49 9.77 -14.49 -15.02
C ILE A 49 11.28 -14.44 -14.89
N GLN A 50 11.86 -14.97 -13.79
CA GLN A 50 13.30 -15.04 -13.59
C GLN A 50 14.02 -15.88 -14.65
N ASN A 51 13.38 -16.95 -15.16
CA ASN A 51 13.91 -17.76 -16.25
C ASN A 51 13.92 -17.01 -17.59
N ILE A 52 13.01 -16.04 -17.79
CA ILE A 52 12.99 -15.20 -18.99
C ILE A 52 13.99 -14.04 -18.84
N ASN A 53 13.97 -13.36 -17.70
CA ASN A 53 14.88 -12.25 -17.39
C ASN A 53 15.31 -12.34 -15.91
N PRO A 54 16.60 -12.61 -15.62
CA PRO A 54 17.09 -12.72 -14.25
C PRO A 54 17.18 -11.39 -13.50
N ASN A 55 17.05 -10.25 -14.20
CA ASN A 55 17.13 -8.92 -13.60
C ASN A 55 15.74 -8.44 -13.16
N VAL A 56 15.17 -9.09 -12.17
CA VAL A 56 13.85 -8.75 -11.62
C VAL A 56 14.01 -7.91 -10.35
N ILE A 57 13.23 -6.84 -10.27
CA ILE A 57 13.10 -5.97 -9.10
C ILE A 57 11.62 -5.93 -8.71
N PHE A 58 11.33 -6.20 -7.46
CA PHE A 58 9.98 -6.09 -6.93
C PHE A 58 9.79 -4.78 -6.18
N LEU A 59 8.62 -4.17 -6.38
CA LEU A 59 8.17 -2.99 -5.63
C LEU A 59 6.99 -3.36 -4.75
N ASP A 60 6.98 -2.82 -3.54
CA ASP A 60 5.88 -2.91 -2.58
C ASP A 60 5.38 -4.34 -2.31
N VAL A 61 6.31 -5.29 -2.22
CA VAL A 61 5.97 -6.66 -1.85
C VAL A 61 6.29 -6.94 -0.39
N ASN A 62 5.41 -7.67 0.28
CA ASN A 62 5.52 -8.00 1.69
C ASN A 62 6.50 -9.17 1.94
N THR A 63 6.78 -9.97 0.91
CA THR A 63 7.56 -11.21 1.03
C THR A 63 8.97 -11.02 0.49
N ASN A 64 9.98 -11.55 1.18
CA ASN A 64 11.33 -11.62 0.64
C ASN A 64 11.40 -12.68 -0.45
N ILE A 65 11.88 -12.28 -1.64
CA ILE A 65 11.96 -13.14 -2.83
C ILE A 65 13.42 -13.47 -3.11
N ARG A 66 13.75 -14.76 -3.05
CA ARG A 66 15.13 -15.21 -3.27
C ARG A 66 15.62 -14.87 -4.68
N GLY A 67 16.80 -14.25 -4.75
CA GLY A 67 17.42 -13.89 -6.03
C GLY A 67 16.89 -12.62 -6.69
N CYS A 68 15.92 -11.93 -6.07
CA CYS A 68 15.43 -10.64 -6.53
C CYS A 68 15.82 -9.49 -5.61
N ASN A 69 15.94 -8.30 -6.17
CA ASN A 69 15.98 -7.08 -5.39
C ASN A 69 14.55 -6.66 -5.06
N ILE A 70 14.35 -6.12 -3.85
CA ILE A 70 13.08 -5.62 -3.38
C ILE A 70 13.28 -4.18 -2.92
N VAL A 71 12.40 -3.30 -3.38
CA VAL A 71 12.31 -1.92 -2.91
C VAL A 71 10.91 -1.74 -2.35
N ARG A 72 10.82 -1.41 -1.08
CA ARG A 72 9.53 -1.20 -0.41
C ARG A 72 9.68 -0.19 0.72
N ASN A 73 8.57 0.37 1.11
CA ASN A 73 8.46 1.18 2.32
C ASN A 73 8.41 0.29 3.57
N ASP A 74 8.80 0.84 4.71
CA ASP A 74 8.58 0.19 6.00
C ASP A 74 7.17 0.49 6.51
N PHE A 75 6.21 -0.29 6.03
CA PHE A 75 4.80 -0.13 6.40
C PHE A 75 4.54 -0.36 7.88
N ILE A 76 5.33 -1.20 8.56
CA ILE A 76 5.18 -1.44 10.00
C ILE A 76 5.61 -0.20 10.77
N GLU A 77 6.76 0.38 10.45
CA GLU A 77 7.25 1.62 11.07
C GLU A 77 6.28 2.79 10.79
N ALA A 78 5.85 2.95 9.54
CA ALA A 78 4.90 3.98 9.14
C ALA A 78 3.57 3.88 9.92
N THR A 79 3.04 2.65 10.08
CA THR A 79 1.82 2.41 10.87
C THR A 79 2.06 2.71 12.35
N THR A 80 3.19 2.31 12.90
CA THR A 80 3.59 2.63 14.28
C THR A 80 3.60 4.14 14.50
N ASN A 81 4.20 4.91 13.60
CA ASN A 81 4.29 6.38 13.71
C ASN A 81 2.90 7.06 13.72
N ILE A 82 1.95 6.58 12.89
CA ILE A 82 0.56 7.06 12.93
C ILE A 82 -0.06 6.75 14.31
N LEU A 83 0.07 5.51 14.76
CA LEU A 83 -0.55 5.06 16.00
C LEU A 83 0.04 5.75 17.23
N ASP A 84 1.37 5.96 17.27
CA ASP A 84 2.03 6.73 18.32
C ASP A 84 1.52 8.16 18.36
N THR A 85 1.39 8.82 17.21
CA THR A 85 0.85 10.17 17.10
C THR A 85 -0.59 10.23 17.64
N LEU A 86 -1.46 9.31 17.22
CA LEU A 86 -2.83 9.25 17.71
C LEU A 86 -2.90 8.95 19.22
N TYR A 87 -2.01 8.09 19.70
CA TYR A 87 -1.93 7.76 21.13
C TYR A 87 -1.47 8.96 21.98
N GLU A 88 -0.49 9.74 21.49
CA GLU A 88 -0.04 10.98 22.14
C GLU A 88 -1.15 12.04 22.17
N MET A 89 -2.02 12.08 21.15
CA MET A 89 -3.22 12.92 21.12
C MET A 89 -4.33 12.44 22.06
N GLY A 90 -4.16 11.30 22.74
CA GLY A 90 -5.10 10.75 23.72
C GLY A 90 -6.03 9.65 23.19
N HIS A 91 -5.96 9.29 21.91
CA HIS A 91 -6.75 8.21 21.36
C HIS A 91 -6.31 6.85 21.91
N ARG A 92 -7.28 5.98 22.21
CA ARG A 92 -7.07 4.60 22.69
C ARG A 92 -7.91 3.60 21.89
N ASN A 93 -9.16 3.95 21.60
CA ASN A 93 -10.06 3.20 20.71
C ASN A 93 -9.82 3.72 19.29
N ILE A 94 -8.93 3.03 18.56
CA ILE A 94 -8.49 3.38 17.21
C ILE A 94 -8.88 2.22 16.30
N ALA A 95 -9.69 2.45 15.28
CA ALA A 95 -10.03 1.44 14.28
C ALA A 95 -9.07 1.46 13.08
N TYR A 96 -9.02 0.36 12.37
CA TYR A 96 -8.26 0.17 11.15
C TYR A 96 -9.19 -0.20 10.01
N ILE A 97 -9.06 0.48 8.87
CA ILE A 97 -9.76 0.15 7.62
C ILE A 97 -8.71 -0.08 6.54
N GLY A 98 -8.63 -1.32 6.03
CA GLY A 98 -7.57 -1.68 5.10
C GLY A 98 -7.99 -2.64 4.00
N GLY A 99 -7.06 -2.87 3.06
CA GLY A 99 -7.20 -3.84 2.00
C GLY A 99 -6.34 -5.07 2.25
N LYS A 100 -6.64 -6.16 1.56
CA LYS A 100 -5.80 -7.37 1.54
C LYS A 100 -4.93 -7.36 0.30
N SER A 101 -3.65 -7.66 0.44
CA SER A 101 -2.72 -7.79 -0.67
C SER A 101 -3.06 -9.00 -1.54
N ALA A 102 -3.28 -8.78 -2.83
CA ALA A 102 -3.58 -9.85 -3.78
C ALA A 102 -2.31 -10.50 -4.29
N VAL A 103 -2.23 -11.84 -4.20
CA VAL A 103 -1.17 -12.63 -4.83
C VAL A 103 -1.69 -13.18 -6.14
N VAL A 104 -1.03 -12.84 -7.24
CA VAL A 104 -1.46 -13.19 -8.59
C VAL A 104 -0.51 -14.18 -9.26
N ASN A 105 -1.03 -14.92 -10.25
CA ASN A 105 -0.21 -15.73 -11.15
C ASN A 105 0.08 -14.95 -12.46
N LEU A 106 0.75 -15.60 -13.43
CA LEU A 106 1.14 -14.94 -14.69
C LEU A 106 -0.05 -14.57 -15.60
N ASP A 107 -1.22 -15.15 -15.42
CA ASP A 107 -2.42 -14.77 -16.18
C ASP A 107 -3.22 -13.64 -15.49
N GLY A 108 -2.68 -13.10 -14.39
CA GLY A 108 -3.30 -12.01 -13.65
C GLY A 108 -4.40 -12.45 -12.69
N LYS A 109 -4.69 -13.76 -12.59
CA LYS A 109 -5.71 -14.23 -11.65
C LYS A 109 -5.21 -14.20 -10.22
N ILE A 110 -6.07 -13.71 -9.33
CA ILE A 110 -5.82 -13.74 -7.90
C ILE A 110 -5.91 -15.19 -7.41
N VAL A 111 -4.83 -15.67 -6.80
CA VAL A 111 -4.73 -17.03 -6.24
C VAL A 111 -5.09 -17.01 -4.76
N LEU A 112 -4.64 -15.98 -4.04
CA LEU A 112 -4.95 -15.79 -2.62
C LEU A 112 -4.85 -14.29 -2.26
N ARG A 113 -5.40 -13.95 -1.10
CA ARG A 113 -5.21 -12.64 -0.48
C ARG A 113 -4.50 -12.82 0.86
N LYS A 114 -3.59 -11.92 1.18
CA LYS A 114 -2.83 -11.88 2.43
C LYS A 114 -3.15 -10.62 3.20
N ASP A 115 -2.89 -10.63 4.49
CA ASP A 115 -2.89 -9.43 5.30
C ASP A 115 -1.80 -8.47 4.81
N ASP A 116 -2.08 -7.19 4.90
CA ASP A 116 -1.12 -6.15 4.57
C ASP A 116 -0.20 -5.88 5.78
N LEU A 117 1.05 -5.48 5.56
CA LEU A 117 1.99 -5.18 6.64
C LEU A 117 1.52 -4.04 7.56
N ARG A 118 0.68 -3.13 7.05
CA ARG A 118 0.06 -2.08 7.87
C ARG A 118 -0.91 -2.69 8.88
N GLU A 119 -1.67 -3.71 8.49
CA GLU A 119 -2.57 -4.45 9.39
C GLU A 119 -1.78 -5.20 10.46
N ASP A 120 -0.70 -5.88 10.06
CA ASP A 120 0.20 -6.57 11.00
C ASP A 120 0.81 -5.58 12.01
N GLY A 121 1.26 -4.42 11.54
CA GLY A 121 1.78 -3.33 12.36
C GLY A 121 0.73 -2.81 13.36
N TYR A 122 -0.50 -2.59 12.88
CA TYR A 122 -1.60 -2.15 13.73
C TYR A 122 -1.92 -3.18 14.84
N ILE A 123 -2.07 -4.45 14.49
CA ILE A 123 -2.36 -5.52 15.47
C ILE A 123 -1.24 -5.63 16.51
N ALA A 124 0.02 -5.64 16.06
CA ALA A 124 1.17 -5.74 16.94
C ALA A 124 1.25 -4.55 17.90
N TRP A 125 0.99 -3.34 17.39
CA TRP A 125 1.02 -2.11 18.19
C TRP A 125 -0.11 -2.07 19.22
N MET A 126 -1.35 -2.39 18.84
CA MET A 126 -2.51 -2.44 19.76
C MET A 126 -2.25 -3.43 20.90
N LYS A 127 -1.70 -4.59 20.57
CA LYS A 127 -1.34 -5.61 21.57
C LYS A 127 -0.24 -5.12 22.51
N MET A 128 0.81 -4.50 21.97
CA MET A 128 1.93 -4.00 22.77
C MET A 128 1.47 -2.94 23.79
N HIS A 129 0.44 -2.15 23.45
CA HIS A 129 -0.14 -1.13 24.33
C HIS A 129 -1.30 -1.63 25.21
N ASN A 130 -1.59 -2.95 25.22
CA ASN A 130 -2.69 -3.55 25.97
C ASN A 130 -4.07 -2.96 25.59
N LEU A 131 -4.26 -2.68 24.29
CA LEU A 131 -5.48 -2.11 23.72
C LEU A 131 -6.25 -3.13 22.85
N ASP A 132 -6.01 -4.45 23.04
CA ASP A 132 -6.62 -5.52 22.24
C ASP A 132 -8.15 -5.44 22.21
N GLN A 133 -8.79 -4.98 23.29
CA GLN A 133 -10.24 -4.79 23.35
C GLN A 133 -10.77 -3.75 22.37
N TYR A 134 -9.90 -2.88 21.84
CA TYR A 134 -10.21 -1.84 20.85
C TYR A 134 -9.64 -2.15 19.46
N CYS A 135 -9.16 -3.38 19.25
CA CYS A 135 -8.62 -3.82 17.96
C CYS A 135 -9.77 -4.10 16.98
N HIS A 136 -10.25 -3.05 16.30
CA HIS A 136 -11.32 -3.11 15.31
C HIS A 136 -10.74 -3.03 13.90
N ILE A 137 -10.85 -4.12 13.14
CA ILE A 137 -10.32 -4.22 11.77
C ILE A 137 -11.50 -4.40 10.80
N PHE A 138 -11.54 -3.55 9.78
CA PHE A 138 -12.50 -3.62 8.68
C PHE A 138 -11.76 -3.76 7.35
N THR A 139 -12.19 -4.71 6.53
CA THR A 139 -11.61 -4.94 5.21
C THR A 139 -12.42 -4.20 4.15
N ALA A 140 -11.74 -3.41 3.31
CA ALA A 140 -12.34 -2.61 2.24
C ALA A 140 -11.61 -2.75 0.89
N ASN A 141 -10.80 -3.79 0.70
CA ASN A 141 -10.19 -4.24 -0.56
C ASN A 141 -9.67 -3.12 -1.49
N TRP A 142 -9.07 -2.07 -0.94
CA TRP A 142 -8.53 -0.91 -1.68
C TRP A 142 -9.60 -0.10 -2.42
N SER A 143 -10.86 -0.17 -1.98
CA SER A 143 -12.02 0.51 -2.57
C SER A 143 -12.56 1.61 -1.67
N ALA A 144 -12.80 2.80 -2.24
CA ALA A 144 -13.44 3.91 -1.52
C ALA A 144 -14.90 3.55 -1.14
N ASP A 145 -15.63 2.85 -2.01
CA ASP A 145 -17.01 2.44 -1.75
C ASP A 145 -17.08 1.41 -0.60
N GLU A 146 -16.14 0.42 -0.60
CA GLU A 146 -16.09 -0.54 0.51
C GLU A 146 -15.62 0.12 1.81
N ALA A 147 -14.72 1.11 1.76
CA ALA A 147 -14.31 1.89 2.92
C ALA A 147 -15.47 2.74 3.49
N LEU A 148 -16.34 3.27 2.63
CA LEU A 148 -17.59 3.94 3.03
C LEU A 148 -18.49 2.96 3.80
N GLU A 149 -18.70 1.76 3.27
CA GLU A 149 -19.52 0.74 3.94
C GLU A 149 -18.91 0.26 5.25
N ALA A 150 -17.59 0.04 5.28
CA ALA A 150 -16.84 -0.32 6.49
C ALA A 150 -17.00 0.75 7.58
N THR A 151 -16.95 2.04 7.19
CA THR A 151 -17.16 3.16 8.11
C THR A 151 -18.58 3.19 8.64
N ASN A 152 -19.60 2.94 7.79
CA ASN A 152 -20.98 2.83 8.25
C ASN A 152 -21.19 1.70 9.28
N GLN A 153 -20.50 0.58 9.10
CA GLN A 153 -20.52 -0.52 10.09
C GLN A 153 -19.81 -0.11 11.38
N LEU A 154 -18.66 0.54 11.29
CA LEU A 154 -17.90 1.07 12.42
C LEU A 154 -18.76 2.03 13.26
N LEU A 155 -19.53 2.89 12.64
CA LEU A 155 -20.41 3.84 13.32
C LEU A 155 -21.56 3.18 14.10
N GLN A 156 -21.87 1.90 13.85
CA GLN A 156 -22.85 1.12 14.60
C GLN A 156 -22.27 0.48 15.86
N LEU A 157 -20.97 0.52 16.07
CA LEU A 157 -20.35 -0.02 17.28
C LEU A 157 -20.86 0.74 18.52
N LYS A 158 -21.12 0.00 19.59
CA LYS A 158 -21.57 0.58 20.87
C LYS A 158 -20.51 1.51 21.46
N ASP A 159 -19.24 1.10 21.36
CA ASP A 159 -18.08 1.87 21.79
C ASP A 159 -17.33 2.30 20.53
N ARG A 160 -17.70 3.48 20.03
CA ARG A 160 -17.18 4.01 18.78
C ARG A 160 -15.70 4.35 18.91
N PRO A 161 -14.87 4.00 17.91
CA PRO A 161 -13.52 4.50 17.79
C PRO A 161 -13.49 6.03 17.75
N THR A 162 -12.47 6.60 18.34
CA THR A 162 -12.20 8.05 18.30
C THR A 162 -11.18 8.41 17.22
N ALA A 163 -10.55 7.41 16.62
CA ALA A 163 -9.67 7.58 15.47
C ALA A 163 -9.79 6.39 14.50
N ILE A 164 -9.51 6.64 13.23
CA ILE A 164 -9.48 5.64 12.16
C ILE A 164 -8.14 5.77 11.42
N VAL A 165 -7.43 4.66 11.31
CA VAL A 165 -6.28 4.50 10.40
C VAL A 165 -6.78 3.85 9.13
N VAL A 166 -6.56 4.50 7.98
CA VAL A 166 -6.99 4.03 6.66
C VAL A 166 -5.77 3.75 5.80
N THR A 167 -5.70 2.62 5.14
CA THR A 167 -4.47 2.18 4.46
C THR A 167 -4.12 2.88 3.15
N SER A 168 -5.01 3.71 2.62
CA SER A 168 -4.71 4.56 1.47
C SER A 168 -5.62 5.79 1.41
N ASP A 169 -5.12 6.87 0.83
CA ASP A 169 -5.86 8.10 0.68
C ASP A 169 -7.12 7.95 -0.19
N PRO A 170 -7.13 7.19 -1.31
CA PRO A 170 -8.36 6.91 -2.04
C PRO A 170 -9.46 6.27 -1.19
N MET A 171 -9.10 5.36 -0.27
CA MET A 171 -10.06 4.75 0.67
C MET A 171 -10.54 5.76 1.70
N ALA A 172 -9.67 6.68 2.15
CA ALA A 172 -10.02 7.71 3.11
C ALA A 172 -11.11 8.66 2.57
N LEU A 173 -11.25 8.83 1.24
CA LEU A 173 -12.37 9.57 0.64
C LEU A 173 -13.72 8.91 0.98
N GLY A 174 -13.78 7.58 0.97
CA GLY A 174 -14.96 6.82 1.38
C GLY A 174 -15.28 7.01 2.86
N VAL A 175 -14.24 7.00 3.71
CA VAL A 175 -14.36 7.28 5.15
C VAL A 175 -14.91 8.68 5.39
N TYR A 176 -14.33 9.70 4.76
CA TYR A 176 -14.80 11.09 4.86
C TYR A 176 -16.25 11.23 4.44
N LYS A 177 -16.62 10.58 3.32
CA LYS A 177 -18.01 10.59 2.83
C LYS A 177 -18.97 9.99 3.86
N ALA A 178 -18.65 8.82 4.43
CA ALA A 178 -19.51 8.18 5.42
C ALA A 178 -19.65 8.99 6.70
N LEU A 179 -18.54 9.56 7.21
CA LEU A 179 -18.56 10.42 8.40
C LEU A 179 -19.41 11.68 8.18
N ASN A 180 -19.24 12.34 7.03
CA ASN A 180 -20.03 13.52 6.67
C ASN A 180 -21.52 13.19 6.53
N ASP A 181 -21.89 12.09 5.87
CA ASP A 181 -23.29 11.65 5.71
C ASP A 181 -23.94 11.35 7.08
N ALA A 182 -23.17 10.86 8.03
CA ALA A 182 -23.60 10.60 9.40
C ALA A 182 -23.56 11.84 10.30
N ASN A 183 -23.17 13.02 9.81
CA ASN A 183 -22.96 14.24 10.58
C ASN A 183 -21.95 14.04 11.75
N VAL A 184 -20.95 13.19 11.57
CA VAL A 184 -19.84 13.01 12.50
C VAL A 184 -18.72 13.99 12.15
N ASN A 185 -18.30 14.78 13.12
CA ASN A 185 -17.29 15.81 12.90
C ASN A 185 -15.89 15.16 12.84
N ILE A 186 -15.26 15.29 11.64
CA ILE A 186 -13.88 14.83 11.46
C ILE A 186 -12.96 15.77 12.27
N THR A 187 -12.08 15.19 13.03
CA THR A 187 -11.20 15.69 14.08
C THR A 187 -11.83 15.84 15.46
N ASN A 188 -13.04 16.43 15.60
CA ASN A 188 -13.62 16.61 16.92
C ASN A 188 -14.23 15.33 17.51
N ASP A 189 -14.93 14.54 16.66
CA ASP A 189 -15.54 13.28 17.08
C ASP A 189 -14.66 12.09 16.72
N ILE A 190 -14.13 12.07 15.48
CA ILE A 190 -13.26 11.01 14.96
C ILE A 190 -12.10 11.62 14.17
N SER A 191 -10.87 11.31 14.57
CA SER A 191 -9.67 11.63 13.81
C SER A 191 -9.45 10.61 12.69
N VAL A 192 -8.95 11.04 11.53
CA VAL A 192 -8.63 10.16 10.40
C VAL A 192 -7.18 10.39 9.98
N ALA A 193 -6.43 9.30 9.85
CA ALA A 193 -5.07 9.31 9.32
C ALA A 193 -4.92 8.22 8.24
N SER A 194 -4.07 8.47 7.24
CA SER A 194 -3.97 7.65 6.06
C SER A 194 -2.53 7.51 5.56
N PHE A 195 -2.36 6.89 4.38
CA PHE A 195 -1.10 6.69 3.67
C PHE A 195 -1.24 7.17 2.23
N ASP A 196 -0.13 7.49 1.58
CA ASP A 196 0.17 7.85 0.20
C ASP A 196 0.47 9.34 -0.01
N ASP A 197 -0.03 10.25 0.83
CA ASP A 197 0.11 11.71 0.75
C ASP A 197 -0.18 12.27 -0.65
N VAL A 198 -1.32 11.84 -1.24
CA VAL A 198 -1.72 12.30 -2.56
C VAL A 198 -2.23 13.74 -2.54
N GLU A 199 -2.04 14.45 -3.65
CA GLU A 199 -2.35 15.87 -3.76
C GLU A 199 -3.79 16.25 -3.36
N ILE A 200 -4.75 15.34 -3.55
CA ILE A 200 -6.17 15.59 -3.24
C ILE A 200 -6.42 15.85 -1.74
N ASN A 201 -5.56 15.35 -0.85
CA ASN A 201 -5.71 15.45 0.59
C ASN A 201 -5.84 16.90 1.09
N ARG A 202 -5.11 17.81 0.45
CA ARG A 202 -5.13 19.25 0.80
C ARG A 202 -6.45 19.95 0.47
N PHE A 203 -7.29 19.34 -0.36
CA PHE A 203 -8.59 19.88 -0.75
C PHE A 203 -9.75 19.34 0.09
N LEU A 204 -9.48 18.36 0.95
CA LEU A 204 -10.47 17.85 1.89
C LEU A 204 -10.69 18.87 3.03
N THR A 205 -11.85 18.81 3.66
CA THR A 205 -12.20 19.65 4.81
C THR A 205 -12.72 18.77 5.96
N PRO A 206 -11.95 18.65 7.07
CA PRO A 206 -10.57 19.13 7.23
C PRO A 206 -9.59 18.43 6.29
N THR A 207 -8.37 18.97 6.14
CA THR A 207 -7.32 18.32 5.35
C THR A 207 -6.98 16.94 5.95
N LEU A 208 -6.74 15.95 5.10
CA LEU A 208 -6.37 14.60 5.54
C LEU A 208 -4.89 14.54 5.94
N SER A 209 -4.62 14.02 7.15
CA SER A 209 -3.27 13.67 7.57
C SER A 209 -2.87 12.33 6.96
N SER A 210 -1.76 12.31 6.26
CA SER A 210 -1.30 11.13 5.53
C SER A 210 0.22 10.96 5.63
N ILE A 211 0.69 9.72 5.61
CA ILE A 211 2.12 9.39 5.51
C ILE A 211 2.55 9.47 4.05
N ASP A 212 3.58 10.27 3.77
CA ASP A 212 4.26 10.25 2.47
C ASP A 212 5.01 8.92 2.30
N MET A 213 4.61 8.16 1.30
CA MET A 213 5.21 6.86 0.96
C MET A 213 6.52 7.01 0.15
N ASN A 214 6.99 8.23 -0.03
CA ASN A 214 8.29 8.55 -0.62
C ASN A 214 8.53 7.89 -1.98
N ASN A 215 7.50 7.88 -2.83
CA ASN A 215 7.49 7.18 -4.13
C ASN A 215 8.63 7.62 -5.04
N GLU A 216 9.09 8.89 -4.93
CA GLU A 216 10.23 9.40 -5.70
C GLU A 216 11.55 8.72 -5.30
N GLU A 217 11.82 8.57 -4.00
CA GLU A 217 13.03 7.88 -3.52
C GLU A 217 12.96 6.38 -3.80
N MET A 218 11.79 5.76 -3.70
CA MET A 218 11.60 4.36 -4.10
C MET A 218 11.92 4.16 -5.59
N GLY A 219 11.46 5.08 -6.45
CA GLY A 219 11.81 5.08 -7.87
C GLY A 219 13.31 5.24 -8.10
N LYS A 220 13.96 6.18 -7.40
CA LYS A 220 15.42 6.39 -7.49
C LYS A 220 16.21 5.16 -7.02
N ALA A 221 15.81 4.54 -5.92
CA ALA A 221 16.42 3.31 -5.42
C ALA A 221 16.32 2.18 -6.44
N THR A 222 15.14 2.02 -7.05
CA THR A 222 14.91 1.00 -8.10
C THR A 222 15.86 1.19 -9.29
N ILE A 223 16.02 2.41 -9.79
CA ILE A 223 16.92 2.70 -10.91
C ILE A 223 18.38 2.47 -10.51
N ARG A 224 18.78 2.79 -9.29
CA ARG A 224 20.15 2.48 -8.82
C ARG A 224 20.44 0.98 -8.91
N PHE A 225 19.53 0.10 -8.51
CA PHE A 225 19.72 -1.36 -8.67
C PHE A 225 19.89 -1.77 -10.13
N ILE A 226 19.15 -1.17 -11.08
CA ILE A 226 19.31 -1.44 -12.51
C ILE A 226 20.70 -1.04 -12.98
N CYS A 227 21.13 0.17 -12.65
CA CYS A 227 22.44 0.71 -13.10
C CYS A 227 23.62 -0.07 -12.50
N PHE A 228 23.58 -0.43 -11.22
CA PHE A 228 24.70 -1.15 -10.57
C PHE A 228 24.92 -2.55 -11.17
N ARG A 229 23.86 -3.26 -11.55
CA ARG A 229 24.01 -4.58 -12.20
C ARG A 229 24.59 -4.50 -13.60
N GLN A 230 24.38 -3.41 -14.34
CA GLN A 230 24.98 -3.21 -15.69
C GLN A 230 26.48 -2.91 -15.65
N LEU A 231 27.04 -2.50 -14.50
CA LEU A 231 28.45 -2.19 -14.33
C LEU A 231 29.29 -3.39 -13.85
N THR A 232 28.66 -4.53 -13.56
CA THR A 232 29.31 -5.75 -13.04
C THR A 232 29.43 -6.88 -14.06
N TYR A 233 29.25 -6.59 -15.36
CA TYR A 233 29.48 -7.49 -16.49
C TYR A 233 30.50 -6.95 -17.46
#